data_a1e24bec14b081073fdcf8cace0fde49
#
_entry.id   a1e24bec14b081073fdcf8cace0fde49
#
_cell.length_a   1.000
_cell.length_b   1.000
_cell.length_c   1.000
_cell.angle_alpha   90.00
_cell.angle_beta   90.00
_cell.angle_gamma   90.00
#
_symmetry.space_group_name_H-M   'P 1'
#
loop_
_entity.id
_entity.type
_entity.pdbx_description
1 polymer ?
#
loop_
_entity_poly.entity_id
_entity_poly.type
_entity_poly.pdbx_seq_one_letter_code
_entity_poly.pdbx_strand_id
1 'polypeptide(L)'
;MVRIIGKKLTAKPFEDEVHDMGDFVKKHPEIFGEDAKIISQELTHGPDDRRVDFLVYYPGEELVGIVELKKVEATEKVLLQTLRYADWLRKNPDTLKYAVSRSKQPIDPEKLDLRTLKIVIIAPKISTLTVELSQYIGEFDFEFIQLQRFVDENGDELAVIDPVEAEVRKVSPSSQKAEYSDDSYAERGIGKEKLDVLGKAIEELAAICEQESFELNRRYFKNAIKFQTASGRNVFFIAIRKQKDHYIRILLGEKFKVQNAKVSESVKTALMQHASNKHAWYVPLSKFPLSELVPLLREAYDEVSGE
;
A
#
# COMPACT_ATOMS: atom_id res chain seq x y z
N MET A 1 -14.79 -10.78 -7.90
CA MET A 1 -15.10 -12.24 -7.98
C MET A 1 -14.29 -12.85 -9.09
N VAL A 2 -13.28 -13.67 -8.79
CA VAL A 2 -12.46 -14.35 -9.79
C VAL A 2 -13.21 -15.60 -10.28
N ARG A 3 -13.49 -15.71 -11.58
CA ARG A 3 -14.05 -16.92 -12.18
C ARG A 3 -12.96 -17.61 -13.01
N ILE A 4 -12.54 -18.80 -12.58
CA ILE A 4 -11.68 -19.66 -13.37
C ILE A 4 -12.59 -20.66 -14.12
N ILE A 5 -12.61 -20.58 -15.45
CA ILE A 5 -13.47 -21.42 -16.29
C ILE A 5 -12.59 -22.48 -16.96
N GLY A 6 -12.99 -23.76 -16.88
CA GLY A 6 -12.38 -24.84 -17.67
C GLY A 6 -11.32 -25.69 -16.95
N LYS A 7 -11.01 -25.42 -15.68
CA LYS A 7 -10.15 -26.28 -14.86
C LYS A 7 -10.87 -26.70 -13.58
N LYS A 8 -10.75 -27.97 -13.21
CA LYS A 8 -11.18 -28.45 -11.90
C LYS A 8 -10.09 -28.11 -10.88
N LEU A 9 -10.44 -27.30 -9.88
CA LEU A 9 -9.53 -26.90 -8.84
C LEU A 9 -9.93 -27.56 -7.52
N THR A 10 -8.94 -28.09 -6.81
CA THR A 10 -9.11 -28.65 -5.46
C THR A 10 -8.40 -27.73 -4.46
N ALA A 11 -9.10 -27.31 -3.40
CA ALA A 11 -8.49 -26.52 -2.36
C ALA A 11 -7.34 -27.28 -1.69
N LYS A 12 -6.19 -26.63 -1.53
CA LYS A 12 -5.00 -27.15 -0.85
C LYS A 12 -4.69 -26.26 0.34
N PRO A 13 -5.23 -26.51 1.54
CA PRO A 13 -4.94 -25.73 2.74
C PRO A 13 -3.44 -25.70 3.03
N PHE A 14 -2.98 -24.61 3.67
CA PHE A 14 -1.63 -24.54 4.20
C PHE A 14 -1.49 -25.46 5.42
N GLU A 15 -0.39 -26.20 5.49
CA GLU A 15 -0.15 -27.18 6.56
C GLU A 15 0.32 -26.48 7.85
N ASP A 16 1.17 -25.45 7.72
CA ASP A 16 1.62 -24.60 8.84
C ASP A 16 1.83 -23.14 8.39
N GLU A 17 2.00 -22.24 9.38
CA GLU A 17 2.12 -20.80 9.14
C GLU A 17 3.54 -20.40 8.74
N VAL A 18 4.56 -21.09 9.24
CA VAL A 18 5.98 -20.70 9.12
C VAL A 18 6.60 -21.24 7.84
N HIS A 19 6.57 -22.56 7.68
CA HIS A 19 7.29 -23.23 6.58
C HIS A 19 6.46 -23.27 5.30
N ASP A 20 5.19 -23.69 5.39
CA ASP A 20 4.38 -23.85 4.17
C ASP A 20 3.82 -22.50 3.70
N MET A 21 3.05 -21.79 4.55
CA MET A 21 2.45 -20.52 4.18
C MET A 21 3.50 -19.40 4.08
N GLY A 22 4.45 -19.37 5.02
CA GLY A 22 5.53 -18.38 5.03
C GLY A 22 6.46 -18.53 3.83
N ASP A 23 6.85 -19.74 3.47
CA ASP A 23 7.67 -19.99 2.28
C ASP A 23 6.92 -19.65 0.99
N PHE A 24 5.60 -19.91 0.94
CA PHE A 24 4.76 -19.49 -0.17
C PHE A 24 4.75 -17.97 -0.34
N VAL A 25 4.45 -17.24 0.73
CA VAL A 25 4.42 -15.77 0.74
C VAL A 25 5.78 -15.17 0.38
N LYS A 26 6.87 -15.78 0.85
CA LYS A 26 8.24 -15.35 0.51
C LYS A 26 8.58 -15.52 -0.98
N LYS A 27 8.06 -16.58 -1.62
CA LYS A 27 8.22 -16.80 -3.06
C LYS A 27 7.36 -15.84 -3.90
N HIS A 28 6.30 -15.32 -3.32
CA HIS A 28 5.31 -14.47 -3.97
C HIS A 28 5.18 -13.11 -3.29
N PRO A 29 6.26 -12.29 -3.24
CA PRO A 29 6.25 -10.99 -2.58
C PRO A 29 5.26 -10.00 -3.22
N GLU A 30 4.80 -10.25 -4.44
CA GLU A 30 3.75 -9.50 -5.14
C GLU A 30 2.41 -9.49 -4.38
N ILE A 31 2.20 -10.40 -3.43
CA ILE A 31 1.05 -10.41 -2.51
C ILE A 31 0.94 -9.09 -1.74
N PHE A 32 2.06 -8.46 -1.44
CA PHE A 32 2.13 -7.17 -0.73
C PHE A 32 2.03 -5.96 -1.66
N GLY A 33 1.98 -6.17 -2.97
CA GLY A 33 2.06 -5.14 -4.01
C GLY A 33 3.38 -5.19 -4.79
N GLU A 34 3.36 -4.64 -5.99
CA GLU A 34 4.46 -4.79 -6.98
C GLU A 34 5.81 -4.24 -6.50
N ASP A 35 5.82 -3.20 -5.66
CA ASP A 35 7.03 -2.54 -5.18
C ASP A 35 7.41 -2.88 -3.73
N ALA A 36 6.60 -3.68 -3.05
CA ALA A 36 6.85 -4.09 -1.68
C ALA A 36 8.13 -4.94 -1.56
N LYS A 37 8.86 -4.76 -0.46
CA LYS A 37 10.13 -5.44 -0.20
C LYS A 37 10.09 -6.14 1.15
N ILE A 38 10.29 -7.45 1.15
CA ILE A 38 10.44 -8.19 2.40
C ILE A 38 11.78 -7.78 3.03
N ILE A 39 11.73 -7.24 4.24
CA ILE A 39 12.88 -6.83 5.06
C ILE A 39 13.38 -8.01 5.89
N SER A 40 12.47 -8.69 6.56
CA SER A 40 12.80 -9.79 7.48
C SER A 40 11.66 -10.79 7.53
N GLN A 41 12.01 -12.04 7.77
CA GLN A 41 11.11 -13.11 8.14
C GLN A 41 11.41 -13.54 9.57
N GLU A 42 10.40 -13.88 10.36
CA GLU A 42 10.52 -14.35 11.74
C GLU A 42 11.37 -13.44 12.65
N LEU A 43 11.07 -12.13 12.63
CA LEU A 43 11.74 -11.22 13.55
C LEU A 43 11.31 -11.52 14.99
N THR A 44 12.22 -12.12 15.75
CA THR A 44 12.01 -12.39 17.17
C THR A 44 12.10 -11.11 18.00
N HIS A 45 11.19 -10.93 18.94
CA HIS A 45 11.18 -9.77 19.83
C HIS A 45 10.86 -10.14 21.27
N GLY A 46 11.55 -9.45 22.19
CA GLY A 46 11.30 -9.54 23.63
C GLY A 46 11.65 -10.88 24.28
N PRO A 47 11.42 -10.99 25.58
CA PRO A 47 11.79 -12.18 26.37
C PRO A 47 10.88 -13.41 26.12
N ASP A 48 9.74 -13.22 25.47
CA ASP A 48 8.70 -14.26 25.29
C ASP A 48 8.83 -15.02 23.96
N ASP A 49 9.96 -14.89 23.24
CA ASP A 49 10.19 -15.50 21.90
C ASP A 49 9.07 -15.26 20.87
N ARG A 50 8.36 -14.15 21.02
CA ARG A 50 7.31 -13.77 20.07
C ARG A 50 7.98 -13.35 18.76
N ARG A 51 7.35 -13.73 17.64
CA ARG A 51 7.87 -13.45 16.31
C ARG A 51 6.85 -12.70 15.50
N VAL A 52 7.36 -11.73 14.73
CA VAL A 52 6.64 -11.13 13.61
C VAL A 52 6.93 -12.00 12.39
N ASP A 53 5.92 -12.48 11.70
CA ASP A 53 6.13 -13.39 10.57
C ASP A 53 6.93 -12.72 9.46
N PHE A 54 6.53 -11.51 9.06
CA PHE A 54 7.32 -10.70 8.13
C PHE A 54 7.32 -9.23 8.51
N LEU A 55 8.43 -8.56 8.17
CA LEU A 55 8.48 -7.12 7.98
C LEU A 55 8.59 -6.82 6.50
N VAL A 56 7.76 -5.91 6.01
CA VAL A 56 7.69 -5.52 4.61
C VAL A 56 7.83 -4.01 4.50
N TYR A 57 8.69 -3.54 3.62
CA TYR A 57 8.81 -2.13 3.29
C TYR A 57 7.97 -1.80 2.06
N TYR A 58 7.22 -0.72 2.15
CA TYR A 58 6.40 -0.15 1.08
C TYR A 58 7.04 1.14 0.57
N PRO A 59 7.83 1.09 -0.50
CA PRO A 59 8.58 2.26 -0.99
C PRO A 59 7.67 3.43 -1.33
N GLY A 60 6.49 3.14 -1.88
CA GLY A 60 5.52 4.14 -2.25
C GLY A 60 4.94 4.93 -1.08
N GLU A 61 4.88 4.30 0.06
CA GLU A 61 4.31 4.86 1.28
C GLU A 61 5.40 5.30 2.27
N GLU A 62 6.66 4.94 2.02
CA GLU A 62 7.82 5.15 2.91
C GLU A 62 7.57 4.60 4.32
N LEU A 63 6.85 3.47 4.42
CA LEU A 63 6.50 2.86 5.70
C LEU A 63 6.84 1.37 5.74
N VAL A 64 6.84 0.85 6.96
CA VAL A 64 7.06 -0.57 7.22
C VAL A 64 5.74 -1.22 7.64
N GLY A 65 5.46 -2.36 7.04
CA GLY A 65 4.36 -3.24 7.41
C GLY A 65 4.82 -4.39 8.31
N ILE A 66 4.02 -4.65 9.31
CA ILE A 66 4.05 -5.86 10.13
C ILE A 66 3.08 -6.84 9.51
N VAL A 67 3.54 -8.01 9.13
CA VAL A 67 2.70 -9.04 8.51
C VAL A 67 2.51 -10.18 9.49
N GLU A 68 1.27 -10.58 9.66
CA GLU A 68 0.88 -11.75 10.45
C GLU A 68 0.16 -12.75 9.56
N LEU A 69 0.63 -13.97 9.57
CA LEU A 69 0.03 -15.09 8.83
C LEU A 69 -0.87 -15.91 9.72
N LYS A 70 -1.98 -16.38 9.19
CA LYS A 70 -2.83 -17.39 9.83
C LYS A 70 -3.22 -18.45 8.81
N LYS A 71 -2.90 -19.71 9.08
CA LYS A 71 -3.29 -20.84 8.21
C LYS A 71 -4.78 -21.20 8.29
N VAL A 72 -5.46 -20.65 9.29
CA VAL A 72 -6.89 -20.79 9.52
C VAL A 72 -7.56 -19.42 9.52
N GLU A 73 -8.84 -19.37 9.83
CA GLU A 73 -9.56 -18.10 9.92
C GLU A 73 -8.89 -17.14 10.93
N ALA A 74 -8.56 -15.91 10.47
CA ALA A 74 -8.09 -14.84 11.32
C ALA A 74 -9.26 -14.23 12.07
N THR A 75 -9.22 -14.31 13.41
CA THR A 75 -10.22 -13.74 14.32
C THR A 75 -9.67 -12.47 14.98
N GLU A 76 -10.50 -11.81 15.80
CA GLU A 76 -10.12 -10.58 16.53
C GLU A 76 -8.87 -10.74 17.42
N LYS A 77 -8.50 -11.96 17.77
CA LYS A 77 -7.29 -12.23 18.56
C LYS A 77 -6.01 -11.80 17.83
N VAL A 78 -6.02 -11.88 16.48
CA VAL A 78 -4.88 -11.46 15.68
C VAL A 78 -4.61 -9.95 15.79
N LEU A 79 -5.64 -9.14 15.97
CA LEU A 79 -5.50 -7.70 16.19
C LEU A 79 -4.69 -7.41 17.46
N LEU A 80 -5.01 -8.08 18.57
CA LEU A 80 -4.27 -7.91 19.83
C LEU A 80 -2.80 -8.34 19.67
N GLN A 81 -2.55 -9.41 18.92
CA GLN A 81 -1.21 -9.90 18.64
C GLN A 81 -0.42 -8.87 17.85
N THR A 82 -0.94 -8.41 16.72
CA THR A 82 -0.25 -7.45 15.84
C THR A 82 -0.07 -6.07 16.49
N LEU A 83 -1.04 -5.62 17.28
CA LEU A 83 -0.91 -4.37 18.06
C LEU A 83 0.24 -4.43 19.08
N ARG A 84 0.42 -5.59 19.75
CA ARG A 84 1.57 -5.78 20.67
C ARG A 84 2.91 -5.73 19.91
N TYR A 85 2.97 -6.28 18.72
CA TYR A 85 4.17 -6.19 17.86
C TYR A 85 4.45 -4.75 17.44
N ALA A 86 3.42 -4.03 17.02
CA ALA A 86 3.54 -2.64 16.62
C ALA A 86 4.00 -1.74 17.78
N ASP A 87 3.42 -1.89 18.96
CA ASP A 87 3.81 -1.16 20.17
C ASP A 87 5.26 -1.46 20.55
N TRP A 88 5.65 -2.75 20.49
CA TRP A 88 7.03 -3.15 20.80
C TRP A 88 8.03 -2.56 19.79
N LEU A 89 7.77 -2.62 18.49
CA LEU A 89 8.65 -2.05 17.47
C LEU A 89 8.79 -0.52 17.60
N ARG A 90 7.69 0.18 17.95
CA ARG A 90 7.75 1.62 18.24
C ARG A 90 8.64 1.96 19.43
N LYS A 91 8.64 1.11 20.45
CA LYS A 91 9.50 1.27 21.65
C LYS A 91 10.96 0.85 21.42
N ASN A 92 11.20 0.05 20.38
CA ASN A 92 12.51 -0.51 20.04
C ASN A 92 12.90 -0.20 18.58
N PRO A 93 13.03 1.09 18.19
CA PRO A 93 13.28 1.49 16.81
C PRO A 93 14.61 0.94 16.26
N ASP A 94 15.61 0.73 17.10
CA ASP A 94 16.90 0.18 16.68
C ASP A 94 16.80 -1.26 16.17
N THR A 95 15.85 -2.04 16.68
CA THR A 95 15.59 -3.40 16.16
C THR A 95 15.11 -3.34 14.70
N LEU A 96 14.22 -2.41 14.39
CA LEU A 96 13.74 -2.24 13.03
C LEU A 96 14.83 -1.72 12.10
N LYS A 97 15.61 -0.71 12.55
CA LYS A 97 16.78 -0.21 11.81
C LYS A 97 17.79 -1.33 11.52
N TYR A 98 18.04 -2.17 12.53
CA TYR A 98 18.91 -3.33 12.37
C TYR A 98 18.37 -4.34 11.34
N ALA A 99 17.08 -4.68 11.41
CA ALA A 99 16.44 -5.57 10.43
C ALA A 99 16.55 -5.02 9.01
N VAL A 100 16.30 -3.71 8.83
CA VAL A 100 16.45 -3.03 7.54
C VAL A 100 17.88 -3.08 7.04
N SER A 101 18.86 -2.77 7.87
CA SER A 101 20.29 -2.80 7.48
C SER A 101 20.76 -4.19 7.04
N ARG A 102 20.18 -5.25 7.61
CA ARG A 102 20.49 -6.63 7.25
C ARG A 102 19.76 -7.15 6.02
N SER A 103 18.67 -6.52 5.63
CA SER A 103 17.82 -6.97 4.52
C SER A 103 18.48 -6.92 3.14
N LYS A 104 19.62 -6.21 3.01
CA LYS A 104 20.30 -5.91 1.74
C LYS A 104 19.42 -5.16 0.73
N GLN A 105 18.28 -4.64 1.17
CA GLN A 105 17.42 -3.80 0.35
C GLN A 105 17.97 -2.37 0.32
N PRO A 106 17.81 -1.62 -0.77
CA PRO A 106 18.28 -0.23 -0.89
C PRO A 106 17.36 0.71 -0.10
N ILE A 107 17.26 0.51 1.20
CA ILE A 107 16.44 1.27 2.13
C ILE A 107 17.37 2.00 3.08
N ASP A 108 17.19 3.32 3.21
CA ASP A 108 17.89 4.12 4.21
C ASP A 108 17.13 4.04 5.55
N PRO A 109 17.68 3.38 6.58
CA PRO A 109 17.00 3.20 7.85
C PRO A 109 16.66 4.52 8.55
N GLU A 110 17.43 5.58 8.30
CA GLU A 110 17.21 6.90 8.93
C GLU A 110 16.05 7.68 8.33
N LYS A 111 15.57 7.25 7.15
CA LYS A 111 14.42 7.86 6.48
C LYS A 111 13.08 7.20 6.81
N LEU A 112 13.11 6.09 7.54
CA LEU A 112 11.89 5.38 7.89
C LEU A 112 11.11 6.14 8.97
N ASP A 113 9.83 6.39 8.73
CA ASP A 113 8.93 6.86 9.78
C ASP A 113 8.42 5.68 10.60
N LEU A 114 9.14 5.37 11.67
CA LEU A 114 8.82 4.27 12.57
C LEU A 114 7.56 4.50 13.43
N ARG A 115 6.99 5.70 13.39
CA ARG A 115 5.75 6.02 14.10
C ARG A 115 4.51 5.53 13.36
N THR A 116 4.62 5.32 12.05
CA THR A 116 3.53 4.83 11.21
C THR A 116 3.89 3.45 10.71
N LEU A 117 3.25 2.45 11.31
CA LEU A 117 3.38 1.06 10.89
C LEU A 117 2.06 0.65 10.23
N LYS A 118 2.17 -0.12 9.15
CA LYS A 118 1.05 -0.81 8.52
C LYS A 118 0.93 -2.20 9.13
N ILE A 119 -0.28 -2.67 9.36
CA ILE A 119 -0.54 -4.04 9.84
C ILE A 119 -1.22 -4.79 8.70
N VAL A 120 -0.60 -5.87 8.26
CA VAL A 120 -1.11 -6.74 7.19
C VAL A 120 -1.44 -8.10 7.79
N ILE A 121 -2.66 -8.54 7.63
CA ILE A 121 -3.13 -9.85 8.10
C ILE A 121 -3.46 -10.70 6.88
N ILE A 122 -2.81 -11.84 6.76
CA ILE A 122 -3.01 -12.79 5.65
C ILE A 122 -3.55 -14.09 6.20
N ALA A 123 -4.71 -14.51 5.70
CA ALA A 123 -5.35 -15.76 6.12
C ALA A 123 -6.23 -16.34 4.99
N PRO A 124 -6.56 -17.64 4.99
CA PRO A 124 -7.53 -18.21 4.04
C PRO A 124 -8.93 -17.61 4.19
N LYS A 125 -9.24 -17.14 5.38
CA LYS A 125 -10.50 -16.46 5.71
C LYS A 125 -10.25 -15.44 6.82
N ILE A 126 -10.93 -14.30 6.75
CA ILE A 126 -10.83 -13.24 7.76
C ILE A 126 -12.24 -12.98 8.30
N SER A 127 -12.37 -13.02 9.63
CA SER A 127 -13.63 -12.74 10.30
C SER A 127 -14.10 -11.32 10.05
N THR A 128 -15.37 -11.14 9.72
CA THR A 128 -15.98 -9.82 9.54
C THR A 128 -15.78 -8.95 10.79
N LEU A 129 -15.90 -9.55 11.98
CA LEU A 129 -15.67 -8.84 13.24
C LEU A 129 -14.22 -8.32 13.35
N THR A 130 -13.22 -9.06 12.87
CA THR A 130 -11.83 -8.63 12.85
C THR A 130 -11.66 -7.36 12.01
N VAL A 131 -12.26 -7.36 10.82
CA VAL A 131 -12.23 -6.22 9.92
C VAL A 131 -12.98 -5.01 10.50
N GLU A 132 -14.15 -5.23 11.08
CA GLU A 132 -14.93 -4.17 11.72
C GLU A 132 -14.19 -3.57 12.91
N LEU A 133 -13.61 -4.38 13.80
CA LEU A 133 -12.87 -3.89 14.97
C LEU A 133 -11.61 -3.09 14.59
N SER A 134 -10.93 -3.45 13.51
CA SER A 134 -9.75 -2.72 13.07
C SER A 134 -10.06 -1.26 12.73
N GLN A 135 -11.30 -0.95 12.31
CA GLN A 135 -11.71 0.41 11.98
C GLN A 135 -11.75 1.36 13.19
N TYR A 136 -11.90 0.80 14.40
CA TYR A 136 -11.86 1.57 15.65
C TYR A 136 -10.43 1.82 16.16
N ILE A 137 -9.42 1.22 15.49
CA ILE A 137 -8.01 1.36 15.87
C ILE A 137 -7.37 2.38 14.91
N GLY A 138 -7.57 3.67 15.17
CA GLY A 138 -7.17 4.76 14.28
C GLY A 138 -5.66 5.01 14.17
N GLU A 139 -4.82 4.36 15.00
CA GLU A 139 -3.37 4.56 15.02
C GLU A 139 -2.61 3.82 13.91
N PHE A 140 -3.21 2.79 13.32
CA PHE A 140 -2.58 1.90 12.35
C PHE A 140 -3.38 1.82 11.06
N ASP A 141 -2.68 1.63 9.96
CA ASP A 141 -3.28 1.27 8.69
C ASP A 141 -3.36 -0.27 8.61
N PHE A 142 -4.58 -0.81 8.52
CA PHE A 142 -4.80 -2.24 8.43
C PHE A 142 -5.10 -2.65 6.99
N GLU A 143 -4.43 -3.71 6.56
CA GLU A 143 -4.71 -4.39 5.30
C GLU A 143 -5.03 -5.87 5.58
N PHE A 144 -6.09 -6.36 4.97
CA PHE A 144 -6.52 -7.73 5.12
C PHE A 144 -6.48 -8.43 3.75
N ILE A 145 -5.79 -9.55 3.69
CA ILE A 145 -5.60 -10.31 2.46
C ILE A 145 -6.10 -11.75 2.69
N GLN A 146 -7.14 -12.15 1.97
CA GLN A 146 -7.49 -13.56 1.92
C GLN A 146 -6.59 -14.26 0.91
N LEU A 147 -5.87 -15.28 1.36
CA LEU A 147 -4.98 -16.09 0.55
C LEU A 147 -5.45 -17.53 0.55
N GLN A 148 -5.93 -17.99 -0.60
CA GLN A 148 -6.38 -19.38 -0.78
C GLN A 148 -5.52 -20.06 -1.83
N ARG A 149 -5.10 -21.28 -1.55
CA ARG A 149 -4.31 -22.12 -2.46
C ARG A 149 -5.15 -23.27 -3.00
N PHE A 150 -4.96 -23.54 -4.28
CA PHE A 150 -5.63 -24.61 -5.02
C PHE A 150 -4.64 -25.38 -5.84
N VAL A 151 -5.00 -26.60 -6.23
CA VAL A 151 -4.23 -27.45 -7.15
C VAL A 151 -5.15 -27.87 -8.29
N ASP A 152 -4.66 -27.81 -9.51
CA ASP A 152 -5.36 -28.31 -10.67
C ASP A 152 -5.13 -29.83 -10.89
N GLU A 153 -5.74 -30.37 -11.95
CA GLU A 153 -5.66 -31.79 -12.30
C GLU A 153 -4.23 -32.24 -12.67
N ASN A 154 -3.34 -31.32 -13.03
CA ASN A 154 -1.95 -31.58 -13.37
C ASN A 154 -1.02 -31.44 -12.16
N GLY A 155 -1.53 -31.03 -11.01
CA GLY A 155 -0.74 -30.74 -9.83
C GLY A 155 -0.17 -29.32 -9.79
N ASP A 156 -0.55 -28.45 -10.73
CA ASP A 156 -0.12 -27.05 -10.74
C ASP A 156 -0.82 -26.28 -9.61
N GLU A 157 -0.03 -25.56 -8.82
CA GLU A 157 -0.54 -24.73 -7.74
C GLU A 157 -1.01 -23.37 -8.24
N LEU A 158 -2.18 -22.95 -7.76
CA LEU A 158 -2.78 -21.66 -8.03
C LEU A 158 -3.10 -20.99 -6.70
N ALA A 159 -2.86 -19.69 -6.60
CA ALA A 159 -3.29 -18.91 -5.45
C ALA A 159 -4.34 -17.87 -5.89
N VAL A 160 -5.34 -17.72 -5.04
CA VAL A 160 -6.32 -16.62 -5.15
C VAL A 160 -6.05 -15.67 -4.01
N ILE A 161 -5.80 -14.40 -4.37
CA ILE A 161 -5.58 -13.30 -3.45
C ILE A 161 -6.79 -12.38 -3.56
N ASP A 162 -7.49 -12.19 -2.46
CA ASP A 162 -8.66 -11.32 -2.39
C ASP A 162 -8.44 -10.31 -1.26
N PRO A 163 -8.19 -9.03 -1.58
CA PRO A 163 -8.13 -7.98 -0.58
C PRO A 163 -9.51 -7.85 0.08
N VAL A 164 -9.56 -8.00 1.40
CA VAL A 164 -10.83 -7.83 2.13
C VAL A 164 -11.01 -6.36 2.43
N GLU A 165 -11.89 -5.72 1.69
CA GLU A 165 -12.35 -4.39 2.03
C GLU A 165 -13.41 -4.49 3.14
N ALA A 166 -13.24 -3.68 4.18
CA ALA A 166 -14.32 -3.47 5.12
C ALA A 166 -15.49 -2.81 4.37
N GLU A 167 -16.63 -3.51 4.25
CA GLU A 167 -17.86 -2.83 3.85
C GLU A 167 -18.05 -1.64 4.81
N VAL A 168 -17.90 -0.45 4.30
CA VAL A 168 -18.16 0.77 5.07
C VAL A 168 -19.65 0.81 5.35
N ARG A 169 -20.08 0.11 6.42
CA ARG A 169 -21.37 0.46 7.02
C ARG A 169 -21.28 1.93 7.39
N LYS A 170 -22.14 2.76 6.82
CA LYS A 170 -22.34 4.14 7.25
C LYS A 170 -22.77 4.12 8.72
N VAL A 171 -21.82 3.93 9.60
CA VAL A 171 -22.00 4.14 11.03
C VAL A 171 -22.03 5.65 11.21
N SER A 172 -23.09 6.14 11.79
CA SER A 172 -23.28 7.54 12.14
C SER A 172 -22.04 8.12 12.83
N PRO A 173 -21.71 9.40 12.64
CA PRO A 173 -20.41 9.98 12.86
C PRO A 173 -20.10 10.15 14.35
N SER A 174 -19.53 9.12 14.98
CA SER A 174 -18.97 9.26 16.33
C SER A 174 -17.60 8.59 16.52
N SER A 175 -16.99 8.06 15.46
CA SER A 175 -15.56 7.74 15.43
C SER A 175 -15.02 8.08 14.04
N GLN A 176 -14.74 9.36 13.85
CA GLN A 176 -13.97 9.83 12.72
C GLN A 176 -12.63 9.09 12.77
N LYS A 177 -12.36 8.16 11.80
CA LYS A 177 -10.99 8.06 11.30
C LYS A 177 -10.59 9.51 11.09
N ALA A 178 -9.49 9.93 11.70
CA ALA A 178 -8.97 11.24 11.39
C ALA A 178 -8.79 11.26 9.87
N GLU A 179 -9.79 11.77 9.15
CA GLU A 179 -9.61 12.10 7.75
C GLU A 179 -8.46 13.08 7.79
N TYR A 180 -7.34 12.67 7.19
CA TYR A 180 -6.27 13.62 7.03
C TYR A 180 -6.85 14.75 6.20
N SER A 181 -7.03 15.88 6.85
CA SER A 181 -7.46 17.14 6.28
C SER A 181 -6.24 18.04 6.14
N ASP A 182 -6.43 19.17 5.50
CA ASP A 182 -5.38 20.20 5.44
C ASP A 182 -4.90 20.60 6.84
N ASP A 183 -5.80 20.61 7.84
CA ASP A 183 -5.47 20.88 9.25
C ASP A 183 -4.54 19.80 9.83
N SER A 184 -4.81 18.52 9.55
CA SER A 184 -3.96 17.42 10.00
C SER A 184 -2.53 17.50 9.42
N TYR A 185 -2.39 17.98 8.18
CA TYR A 185 -1.07 18.19 7.57
C TYR A 185 -0.38 19.44 8.14
N ALA A 186 -1.13 20.50 8.48
CA ALA A 186 -0.60 21.68 9.17
C ALA A 186 -0.05 21.33 10.55
N GLU A 187 -0.79 20.55 11.35
CA GLU A 187 -0.36 20.08 12.68
C GLU A 187 0.94 19.25 12.61
N ARG A 188 1.19 18.57 11.51
CA ARG A 188 2.42 17.83 11.26
C ARG A 188 3.60 18.70 10.86
N GLY A 189 3.42 20.03 10.82
CA GLY A 189 4.44 21.00 10.49
C GLY A 189 4.75 21.12 9.00
N ILE A 190 3.78 20.84 8.13
CA ILE A 190 3.82 21.21 6.72
C ILE A 190 3.47 22.69 6.63
N GLY A 191 4.40 23.49 6.09
CA GLY A 191 4.21 24.94 6.01
C GLY A 191 3.01 25.35 5.15
N LYS A 192 2.39 26.47 5.47
CA LYS A 192 1.18 26.99 4.80
C LYS A 192 1.34 27.06 3.27
N GLU A 193 2.46 27.56 2.78
CA GLU A 193 2.72 27.64 1.33
C GLU A 193 2.62 26.29 0.63
N LYS A 194 3.13 25.21 1.29
CA LYS A 194 3.05 23.86 0.76
C LYS A 194 1.63 23.29 0.84
N LEU A 195 0.87 23.67 1.85
CA LEU A 195 -0.55 23.30 1.96
C LEU A 195 -1.38 23.98 0.87
N ASP A 196 -1.10 25.25 0.56
CA ASP A 196 -1.76 25.97 -0.53
C ASP A 196 -1.48 25.31 -1.90
N VAL A 197 -0.23 24.86 -2.13
CA VAL A 197 0.14 24.09 -3.34
C VAL A 197 -0.61 22.76 -3.37
N LEU A 198 -0.68 22.04 -2.24
CA LEU A 198 -1.38 20.78 -2.12
C LEU A 198 -2.87 20.92 -2.40
N GLY A 199 -3.53 21.93 -1.80
CA GLY A 199 -4.97 22.20 -1.99
C GLY A 199 -5.30 22.47 -3.45
N LYS A 200 -4.53 23.35 -4.10
CA LYS A 200 -4.69 23.64 -5.54
C LYS A 200 -4.52 22.40 -6.40
N ALA A 201 -3.51 21.58 -6.11
CA ALA A 201 -3.28 20.35 -6.85
C ALA A 201 -4.42 19.32 -6.69
N ILE A 202 -5.02 19.23 -5.51
CA ILE A 202 -6.18 18.38 -5.26
C ILE A 202 -7.40 18.83 -6.05
N GLU A 203 -7.68 20.13 -6.07
CA GLU A 203 -8.78 20.72 -6.83
C GLU A 203 -8.58 20.52 -8.34
N GLU A 204 -7.38 20.79 -8.86
CA GLU A 204 -7.05 20.59 -10.27
C GLU A 204 -7.16 19.13 -10.70
N LEU A 205 -6.65 18.20 -9.89
CA LEU A 205 -6.79 16.75 -10.17
C LEU A 205 -8.25 16.29 -10.09
N ALA A 206 -9.04 16.82 -9.18
CA ALA A 206 -10.47 16.50 -9.12
C ALA A 206 -11.20 16.96 -10.40
N ALA A 207 -10.91 18.17 -10.88
CA ALA A 207 -11.46 18.69 -12.13
C ALA A 207 -11.01 17.85 -13.35
N ILE A 208 -9.72 17.44 -13.38
CA ILE A 208 -9.21 16.54 -14.43
C ILE A 208 -9.95 15.20 -14.39
N CYS A 209 -10.12 14.59 -13.23
CA CYS A 209 -10.85 13.31 -13.12
C CYS A 209 -12.29 13.43 -13.64
N GLU A 210 -12.99 14.53 -13.36
CA GLU A 210 -14.33 14.79 -13.86
C GLU A 210 -14.35 14.97 -15.38
N GLN A 211 -13.47 15.82 -15.92
CA GLN A 211 -13.36 16.10 -17.36
C GLN A 211 -13.00 14.85 -18.19
N GLU A 212 -12.11 14.04 -17.66
CA GLU A 212 -11.61 12.83 -18.30
C GLU A 212 -12.46 11.59 -18.02
N SER A 213 -13.51 11.74 -17.20
CA SER A 213 -14.38 10.64 -16.75
C SER A 213 -13.63 9.50 -16.03
N PHE A 214 -12.61 9.85 -15.24
CA PHE A 214 -11.91 8.86 -14.41
C PHE A 214 -12.76 8.54 -13.18
N GLU A 215 -13.23 7.31 -13.08
CA GLU A 215 -13.96 6.81 -11.91
C GLU A 215 -12.99 6.47 -10.77
N LEU A 216 -12.48 7.49 -10.08
CA LEU A 216 -11.49 7.32 -9.02
C LEU A 216 -12.02 7.80 -7.67
N ASN A 217 -11.75 7.01 -6.64
CA ASN A 217 -11.95 7.36 -5.25
C ASN A 217 -10.69 8.03 -4.70
N ARG A 218 -10.86 9.17 -4.03
CA ARG A 218 -9.79 9.88 -3.36
C ARG A 218 -9.69 9.43 -1.91
N ARG A 219 -8.51 9.00 -1.47
CA ARG A 219 -8.24 8.62 -0.09
C ARG A 219 -7.05 9.39 0.48
N TYR A 220 -7.19 9.87 1.69
CA TYR A 220 -6.18 10.64 2.40
C TYR A 220 -5.41 9.74 3.35
N PHE A 221 -4.08 9.80 3.25
CA PHE A 221 -3.14 9.09 4.10
C PHE A 221 -2.16 10.07 4.72
N LYS A 222 -1.44 9.65 5.74
CA LYS A 222 -0.46 10.49 6.43
C LYS A 222 0.56 11.15 5.49
N ASN A 223 1.09 10.41 4.53
CA ASN A 223 2.16 10.87 3.63
C ASN A 223 1.72 10.94 2.16
N ALA A 224 0.47 10.65 1.86
CA ALA A 224 -0.02 10.62 0.50
C ALA A 224 -1.52 10.88 0.40
N ILE A 225 -1.96 11.38 -0.74
CA ILE A 225 -3.36 11.39 -1.17
C ILE A 225 -3.42 10.51 -2.40
N LYS A 226 -4.14 9.38 -2.30
CA LYS A 226 -4.22 8.39 -3.36
C LYS A 226 -5.50 8.53 -4.17
N PHE A 227 -5.39 8.32 -5.47
CA PHE A 227 -6.50 8.22 -6.41
C PHE A 227 -6.56 6.78 -6.89
N GLN A 228 -7.65 6.11 -6.54
CA GLN A 228 -7.80 4.66 -6.66
C GLN A 228 -9.06 4.32 -7.42
N THR A 229 -9.05 3.23 -8.20
CA THR A 229 -10.26 2.66 -8.78
C THR A 229 -11.23 2.19 -7.70
N ALA A 230 -12.46 1.86 -8.08
CA ALA A 230 -13.44 1.26 -7.18
C ALA A 230 -12.94 -0.07 -6.56
N SER A 231 -12.04 -0.79 -7.26
CA SER A 231 -11.38 -2.01 -6.74
C SER A 231 -10.19 -1.74 -5.81
N GLY A 232 -9.89 -0.48 -5.49
CA GLY A 232 -8.81 -0.10 -4.57
C GLY A 232 -7.42 -0.03 -5.20
N ARG A 233 -7.28 -0.29 -6.52
CA ARG A 233 -5.98 -0.18 -7.21
C ARG A 233 -5.58 1.27 -7.38
N ASN A 234 -4.32 1.58 -7.02
CA ASN A 234 -3.77 2.93 -7.19
C ASN A 234 -3.55 3.23 -8.67
N VAL A 235 -3.95 4.42 -9.10
CA VAL A 235 -3.67 4.94 -10.44
C VAL A 235 -2.56 5.99 -10.36
N PHE A 236 -2.74 6.94 -9.47
CA PHE A 236 -1.72 7.93 -9.12
C PHE A 236 -1.95 8.43 -7.70
N PHE A 237 -0.96 9.12 -7.15
CA PHE A 237 -1.10 9.74 -5.84
C PHE A 237 -0.17 10.94 -5.66
N ILE A 238 -0.53 11.84 -4.75
CA ILE A 238 0.30 12.94 -4.31
C ILE A 238 1.11 12.48 -3.11
N ALA A 239 2.43 12.43 -3.24
CA ALA A 239 3.35 12.21 -2.12
C ALA A 239 3.55 13.51 -1.35
N ILE A 240 3.21 13.51 -0.06
CA ILE A 240 3.27 14.69 0.81
C ILE A 240 4.60 14.71 1.54
N ARG A 241 5.40 15.75 1.34
CA ARG A 241 6.75 15.89 1.88
C ARG A 241 6.87 17.11 2.78
N LYS A 242 7.48 16.95 3.96
CA LYS A 242 7.69 18.04 4.92
C LYS A 242 8.79 19.02 4.48
N GLN A 243 9.92 18.49 4.02
CA GLN A 243 11.12 19.30 3.72
C GLN A 243 11.35 19.54 2.22
N LYS A 244 10.77 18.69 1.34
CA LYS A 244 10.93 18.75 -0.12
C LYS A 244 9.61 19.13 -0.77
N ASP A 245 9.64 19.40 -2.07
CA ASP A 245 8.42 19.62 -2.85
C ASP A 245 7.53 18.38 -2.83
N HIS A 246 6.22 18.59 -2.93
CA HIS A 246 5.27 17.52 -3.16
C HIS A 246 5.43 16.98 -4.58
N TYR A 247 5.19 15.70 -4.75
CA TYR A 247 5.25 15.04 -6.05
C TYR A 247 3.91 14.40 -6.35
N ILE A 248 3.53 14.43 -7.64
CA ILE A 248 2.59 13.44 -8.13
C ILE A 248 3.38 12.20 -8.57
N ARG A 249 2.94 11.05 -8.12
CA ARG A 249 3.46 9.75 -8.54
C ARG A 249 2.40 9.09 -9.42
N ILE A 250 2.80 8.72 -10.62
CA ILE A 250 1.95 8.11 -11.64
C ILE A 250 2.43 6.67 -11.84
N LEU A 251 1.54 5.71 -11.81
CA LEU A 251 1.84 4.30 -12.03
C LEU A 251 1.59 3.98 -13.51
N LEU A 252 2.67 3.83 -14.27
CA LEU A 252 2.63 3.54 -15.70
C LEU A 252 3.14 2.11 -15.94
N GLY A 253 2.56 1.41 -16.89
CA GLY A 253 2.90 0.02 -17.18
C GLY A 253 4.35 -0.22 -17.60
N GLU A 254 4.77 -1.50 -17.59
CA GLU A 254 6.16 -1.90 -17.92
C GLU A 254 6.62 -1.42 -19.31
N LYS A 255 5.71 -1.27 -20.23
CA LYS A 255 5.99 -0.87 -21.61
C LYS A 255 6.15 0.63 -21.79
N PHE A 256 5.87 1.43 -20.74
CA PHE A 256 5.97 2.87 -20.80
C PHE A 256 7.42 3.33 -21.09
N LYS A 257 7.56 4.23 -22.06
CA LYS A 257 8.82 4.89 -22.41
C LYS A 257 8.58 6.39 -22.49
N VAL A 258 9.32 7.15 -21.70
CA VAL A 258 9.20 8.63 -21.62
C VAL A 258 9.28 9.29 -23.00
N GLN A 259 10.13 8.76 -23.90
CA GLN A 259 10.30 9.30 -25.24
C GLN A 259 9.01 9.25 -26.08
N ASN A 260 8.15 8.27 -25.80
CA ASN A 260 6.90 8.04 -26.53
C ASN A 260 5.71 8.77 -25.88
N ALA A 261 5.91 9.36 -24.70
CA ALA A 261 4.84 10.03 -23.96
C ALA A 261 4.30 11.24 -24.73
N LYS A 262 3.00 11.38 -24.81
CA LYS A 262 2.29 12.49 -25.48
C LYS A 262 2.19 13.73 -24.58
N VAL A 263 3.33 14.16 -24.03
CA VAL A 263 3.45 15.32 -23.15
C VAL A 263 4.56 16.26 -23.66
N SER A 264 4.61 17.48 -23.13
CA SER A 264 5.64 18.46 -23.50
C SER A 264 7.05 17.97 -23.15
N GLU A 265 8.07 18.48 -23.85
CA GLU A 265 9.47 18.14 -23.56
C GLU A 265 9.90 18.58 -22.16
N SER A 266 9.28 19.62 -21.61
CA SER A 266 9.49 20.05 -20.23
C SER A 266 9.00 19.01 -19.23
N VAL A 267 7.85 18.40 -19.45
CA VAL A 267 7.31 17.30 -18.62
C VAL A 267 8.20 16.06 -18.77
N LYS A 268 8.59 15.67 -19.99
CA LYS A 268 9.49 14.52 -20.21
C LYS A 268 10.81 14.68 -19.46
N THR A 269 11.39 15.88 -19.47
CA THR A 269 12.63 16.17 -18.76
C THR A 269 12.46 16.12 -17.24
N ALA A 270 11.29 16.46 -16.73
CA ALA A 270 11.01 16.47 -15.29
C ALA A 270 10.53 15.12 -14.76
N LEU A 271 10.12 14.19 -15.63
CA LEU A 271 9.75 12.85 -15.27
C LEU A 271 10.94 12.07 -14.71
N MET A 272 10.86 11.68 -13.46
CA MET A 272 11.87 10.88 -12.78
C MET A 272 11.33 9.48 -12.50
N GLN A 273 12.01 8.47 -13.01
CA GLN A 273 11.68 7.08 -12.69
C GLN A 273 12.13 6.75 -11.26
N HIS A 274 11.32 6.01 -10.54
CA HIS A 274 11.71 5.55 -9.20
C HIS A 274 12.82 4.49 -9.29
N ALA A 275 13.85 4.63 -8.46
CA ALA A 275 15.04 3.77 -8.54
C ALA A 275 14.72 2.28 -8.28
N SER A 276 13.73 1.99 -7.43
CA SER A 276 13.34 0.62 -7.04
C SER A 276 12.01 0.17 -7.65
N ASN A 277 11.23 1.05 -8.27
CA ASN A 277 9.98 0.71 -8.94
C ASN A 277 9.97 1.30 -10.35
N LYS A 278 10.20 0.44 -11.34
CA LYS A 278 10.28 0.84 -12.76
C LYS A 278 8.94 1.34 -13.33
N HIS A 279 7.82 1.03 -12.66
CA HIS A 279 6.47 1.46 -13.06
C HIS A 279 6.07 2.81 -12.47
N ALA A 280 6.81 3.31 -11.49
CA ALA A 280 6.48 4.55 -10.80
C ALA A 280 7.31 5.72 -11.32
N TRP A 281 6.59 6.76 -11.75
CA TRP A 281 7.16 7.99 -12.27
C TRP A 281 6.73 9.17 -11.41
N TYR A 282 7.64 10.10 -11.15
CA TYR A 282 7.43 11.26 -10.30
C TYR A 282 7.55 12.55 -11.08
N VAL A 283 6.66 13.48 -10.76
CA VAL A 283 6.73 14.84 -11.25
C VAL A 283 6.53 15.80 -10.07
N PRO A 284 7.40 16.79 -9.86
CA PRO A 284 7.19 17.82 -8.84
C PRO A 284 5.92 18.62 -9.11
N LEU A 285 5.03 18.76 -8.12
CA LEU A 285 3.77 19.50 -8.29
C LEU A 285 3.94 20.98 -8.61
N SER A 286 5.04 21.57 -8.14
CA SER A 286 5.29 23.01 -8.31
C SER A 286 5.79 23.42 -9.71
N LYS A 287 6.10 22.46 -10.58
CA LYS A 287 6.78 22.74 -11.84
C LYS A 287 5.87 22.92 -13.05
N PHE A 288 4.68 22.32 -13.03
CA PHE A 288 3.79 22.30 -14.21
C PHE A 288 2.33 22.41 -13.80
N PRO A 289 1.47 22.97 -14.67
CA PRO A 289 0.03 22.75 -14.58
C PRO A 289 -0.26 21.25 -14.69
N LEU A 290 -1.09 20.72 -13.82
CA LEU A 290 -1.42 19.29 -13.84
C LEU A 290 -2.16 18.85 -15.10
N SER A 291 -2.79 19.81 -15.80
CA SER A 291 -3.39 19.60 -17.11
C SER A 291 -2.38 19.10 -18.18
N GLU A 292 -1.09 19.43 -18.05
CA GLU A 292 -0.06 18.89 -18.93
C GLU A 292 0.22 17.39 -18.68
N LEU A 293 -0.19 16.86 -17.52
CA LEU A 293 -0.01 15.45 -17.17
C LEU A 293 -1.18 14.57 -17.61
N VAL A 294 -2.29 15.13 -18.10
CA VAL A 294 -3.50 14.39 -18.48
C VAL A 294 -3.20 13.16 -19.36
N PRO A 295 -2.33 13.22 -20.39
CA PRO A 295 -2.03 12.03 -21.19
C PRO A 295 -1.39 10.89 -20.37
N LEU A 296 -0.57 11.21 -19.37
CA LEU A 296 0.05 10.21 -18.48
C LEU A 296 -0.95 9.66 -17.46
N LEU A 297 -1.83 10.52 -16.94
CA LEU A 297 -2.88 10.10 -16.02
C LEU A 297 -3.89 9.18 -16.72
N ARG A 298 -4.20 9.46 -18.00
CA ARG A 298 -5.04 8.62 -18.86
C ARG A 298 -4.38 7.25 -19.07
N GLU A 299 -3.11 7.22 -19.47
CA GLU A 299 -2.36 5.97 -19.66
C GLU A 299 -2.33 5.12 -18.40
N ALA A 300 -2.11 5.75 -17.22
CA ALA A 300 -2.13 5.06 -15.94
C ALA A 300 -3.54 4.54 -15.57
N TYR A 301 -4.58 5.31 -15.89
CA TYR A 301 -5.97 4.90 -15.66
C TYR A 301 -6.37 3.71 -16.52
N ASP A 302 -6.09 3.76 -17.81
CA ASP A 302 -6.41 2.70 -18.79
C ASP A 302 -5.67 1.38 -18.43
N GLU A 303 -4.40 1.47 -18.03
CA GLU A 303 -3.60 0.31 -17.58
C GLU A 303 -4.22 -0.38 -16.36
N VAL A 304 -4.79 0.40 -15.42
CA VAL A 304 -5.34 -0.13 -14.17
C VAL A 304 -6.80 -0.55 -14.31
N SER A 305 -7.61 0.17 -15.10
CA SER A 305 -9.02 -0.16 -15.35
C SER A 305 -9.19 -1.36 -16.30
N GLY A 306 -8.17 -1.67 -17.10
CA GLY A 306 -8.18 -2.81 -18.00
C GLY A 306 -8.93 -2.54 -19.32
N GLU A 307 -9.03 -1.26 -19.72
CA GLU A 307 -9.51 -0.81 -21.02
C GLU A 307 -8.40 -0.74 -22.07
#